data_c278bc61618b5fbf4898730d7011bbcb
#
_entry.id   c278bc61618b5fbf4898730d7011bbcb
#
_cell.length_a   1.000
_cell.length_b   1.000
_cell.length_c   1.000
_cell.angle_alpha   90.00
_cell.angle_beta   90.00
_cell.angle_gamma   90.00
#
_symmetry.space_group_name_H-M   'P 1'
#
loop_
_entity.id
_entity.type
_entity.pdbx_description
1 polymer ?
#
loop_
_entity_poly.entity_id
_entity_poly.type
_entity_poly.pdbx_seq_one_letter_code
_entity_poly.pdbx_strand_id
1 'polypeptide(L)'
;MIKAHYFAILIALLIPLSAYAVGGYDISAGGAPGDRHFHPKGKPPSQHTLDVIKKDAAGLPFSDTKDFEENKKGFIAAPDFWQIKSNAGGIAWDLERYKFYLEGKEFDSIHPSLQRQGTLNMNYGLYEVIPGVYQVRGFDLANISFVKGDTGWIIFDPLTSEETARAALKFVDEQLGKFPIKAVVYSHSHGDHWAGVRGVIDEADVVSGKIKVIAPRAFMEHAVSENVYAGNAMNRRLFYQYGILLPASPYGHAGQGLAQNISIGNATLIAPTHVVEKDIEEITVDGVSMIFQNTPNTEAPANMNTYFPDKKRLWMAENINGCMHNIYTLRGAQVRDALRWSKYINRVIHMWGKDVDVMFASHHWPRWGNDRVLEVLRGQRDTYANMNNQTLFYANQG
;
A
#
# COMPACT_ATOMS: atom_id res chain seq x y z
N MET A 1 -58.83 10.11 -17.22
CA MET A 1 -57.78 10.83 -16.47
C MET A 1 -57.57 10.13 -15.13
N ILE A 2 -56.64 9.21 -15.08
CA ILE A 2 -56.29 8.48 -13.85
C ILE A 2 -54.85 8.88 -13.52
N LYS A 3 -54.70 9.62 -12.42
CA LYS A 3 -53.38 9.98 -11.87
C LYS A 3 -52.84 8.78 -11.10
N ALA A 4 -51.80 8.17 -11.63
CA ALA A 4 -51.01 7.16 -10.90
C ALA A 4 -50.08 7.86 -9.92
N HIS A 5 -50.28 7.66 -8.63
CA HIS A 5 -49.35 8.06 -7.58
C HIS A 5 -48.32 6.94 -7.42
N TYR A 6 -47.09 7.22 -7.81
CA TYR A 6 -45.95 6.35 -7.46
C TYR A 6 -45.52 6.65 -6.02
N PHE A 7 -45.86 5.75 -5.13
CA PHE A 7 -45.25 5.71 -3.80
C PHE A 7 -43.88 5.09 -3.95
N ALA A 8 -42.84 5.91 -3.90
CA ALA A 8 -41.49 5.44 -3.76
C ALA A 8 -41.27 4.99 -2.28
N ILE A 9 -41.30 3.72 -2.04
CA ILE A 9 -40.86 3.16 -0.75
C ILE A 9 -39.35 3.19 -0.74
N LEU A 10 -38.81 4.23 -0.11
CA LEU A 10 -37.37 4.30 0.25
C LEU A 10 -37.18 3.38 1.46
N ILE A 11 -36.87 2.12 1.24
CA ILE A 11 -36.33 1.26 2.30
C ILE A 11 -34.88 1.68 2.50
N ALA A 12 -34.67 2.66 3.36
CA ALA A 12 -33.40 2.93 3.94
C ALA A 12 -33.05 1.71 4.83
N LEU A 13 -32.25 0.78 4.30
CA LEU A 13 -31.54 -0.18 5.12
C LEU A 13 -30.51 0.61 5.91
N LEU A 14 -30.95 1.19 7.02
CA LEU A 14 -30.08 1.60 8.12
C LEU A 14 -29.50 0.34 8.73
N ILE A 15 -28.48 -0.21 8.08
CA ILE A 15 -27.51 -1.05 8.79
C ILE A 15 -26.76 -0.05 9.67
N PRO A 16 -26.84 -0.15 11.00
CA PRO A 16 -26.07 0.73 11.84
C PRO A 16 -24.59 0.46 11.57
N LEU A 17 -23.91 1.37 10.88
CA LEU A 17 -22.45 1.39 10.73
C LEU A 17 -21.71 1.44 12.09
N SER A 18 -22.46 1.64 13.18
CA SER A 18 -21.94 1.57 14.55
C SER A 18 -21.42 0.20 14.99
N ALA A 19 -21.66 -0.87 14.22
CA ALA A 19 -21.10 -2.19 14.53
C ALA A 19 -19.64 -2.36 14.03
N TYR A 20 -19.10 -1.42 13.28
CA TYR A 20 -17.71 -1.44 12.78
C TYR A 20 -16.76 -0.49 13.50
N ALA A 21 -17.21 0.14 14.58
CA ALA A 21 -16.26 0.64 15.56
C ALA A 21 -15.60 -0.57 16.22
N VAL A 22 -14.55 -1.11 15.58
CA VAL A 22 -13.63 -2.05 16.21
C VAL A 22 -12.71 -1.24 17.13
N GLY A 23 -13.34 -0.40 17.95
CA GLY A 23 -12.80 0.05 19.21
C GLY A 23 -12.91 -1.14 20.14
N GLY A 24 -11.78 -1.84 20.36
CA GLY A 24 -11.72 -2.87 21.38
C GLY A 24 -12.87 -3.86 21.31
N TYR A 25 -12.81 -4.82 20.41
CA TYR A 25 -13.46 -6.08 20.70
C TYR A 25 -12.81 -6.54 22.01
N ASP A 26 -13.51 -6.35 23.10
CA ASP A 26 -13.21 -7.03 24.34
C ASP A 26 -13.58 -8.50 24.14
N ILE A 27 -12.68 -9.23 23.52
CA ILE A 27 -12.81 -10.66 23.30
C ILE A 27 -12.73 -11.45 24.62
N SER A 28 -12.48 -10.78 25.74
CA SER A 28 -12.59 -11.39 27.07
C SER A 28 -14.05 -11.77 27.42
N ALA A 29 -15.03 -11.18 26.72
CA ALA A 29 -16.45 -11.40 26.98
C ALA A 29 -17.12 -12.50 26.12
N GLY A 30 -16.44 -13.09 25.15
CA GLY A 30 -17.09 -13.92 24.11
C GLY A 30 -16.76 -15.41 24.07
N GLY A 31 -15.75 -15.87 24.76
CA GLY A 31 -15.42 -17.29 24.78
C GLY A 31 -16.02 -17.99 25.99
N ALA A 32 -16.91 -18.96 25.80
CA ALA A 32 -17.28 -19.85 26.89
C ALA A 32 -16.02 -20.50 27.50
N PRO A 33 -15.91 -20.63 28.81
CA PRO A 33 -14.80 -21.33 29.43
C PRO A 33 -14.70 -22.74 28.84
N GLY A 34 -13.64 -23.01 28.06
CA GLY A 34 -13.45 -24.30 27.40
C GLY A 34 -13.47 -24.27 25.86
N ASP A 35 -13.78 -23.13 25.21
CA ASP A 35 -13.65 -23.02 23.75
C ASP A 35 -12.17 -22.98 23.36
N ARG A 36 -11.65 -24.12 22.92
CA ARG A 36 -10.24 -24.29 22.51
C ARG A 36 -9.89 -23.55 21.20
N HIS A 37 -10.89 -23.00 20.52
CA HIS A 37 -10.70 -22.33 19.22
C HIS A 37 -10.52 -20.83 19.35
N PHE A 38 -10.74 -20.28 20.53
CA PHE A 38 -10.69 -18.85 20.76
C PHE A 38 -9.73 -18.49 21.92
N HIS A 39 -8.76 -17.61 21.64
CA HIS A 39 -7.82 -17.11 22.63
C HIS A 39 -7.74 -15.59 22.53
N PRO A 40 -7.92 -14.82 23.63
CA PRO A 40 -7.96 -13.34 23.60
C PRO A 40 -6.75 -12.66 22.99
N LYS A 41 -5.59 -13.29 23.03
CA LYS A 41 -4.32 -12.79 22.47
C LYS A 41 -3.87 -13.56 21.22
N GLY A 42 -4.77 -14.37 20.62
CA GLY A 42 -4.44 -15.30 19.56
C GLY A 42 -4.06 -16.68 20.10
N LYS A 43 -3.59 -17.56 19.23
CA LYS A 43 -3.30 -18.96 19.54
C LYS A 43 -1.79 -19.21 19.55
N PRO A 44 -1.22 -19.83 20.58
CA PRO A 44 0.19 -20.21 20.58
C PRO A 44 0.47 -21.23 19.45
N PRO A 45 1.68 -21.19 18.85
CA PRO A 45 2.04 -22.11 17.78
C PRO A 45 2.12 -23.56 18.29
N SER A 46 1.83 -24.50 17.38
CA SER A 46 2.08 -25.92 17.65
C SER A 46 3.59 -26.23 17.57
N GLN A 47 4.04 -27.34 18.16
CA GLN A 47 5.43 -27.78 18.05
C GLN A 47 5.83 -27.93 16.57
N HIS A 48 4.96 -28.49 15.73
CA HIS A 48 5.21 -28.57 14.28
C HIS A 48 5.48 -27.21 13.64
N THR A 49 4.69 -26.19 13.97
CA THR A 49 4.87 -24.83 13.47
C THR A 49 6.23 -24.27 13.90
N LEU A 50 6.62 -24.44 15.15
CA LEU A 50 7.92 -24.02 15.67
C LEU A 50 9.09 -24.69 14.92
N ASP A 51 8.99 -26.01 14.69
CA ASP A 51 10.01 -26.79 14.00
C ASP A 51 10.16 -26.33 12.54
N VAL A 52 9.03 -26.06 11.84
CA VAL A 52 9.02 -25.53 10.46
C VAL A 52 9.65 -24.14 10.41
N ILE A 53 9.22 -23.22 11.28
CA ILE A 53 9.77 -21.85 11.34
C ILE A 53 11.29 -21.90 11.56
N LYS A 54 11.75 -22.73 12.52
CA LYS A 54 13.18 -22.87 12.82
C LYS A 54 13.95 -23.42 11.63
N LYS A 55 13.41 -24.41 10.94
CA LYS A 55 14.03 -25.01 9.75
C LYS A 55 14.11 -24.01 8.60
N ASP A 56 13.03 -23.30 8.31
CA ASP A 56 12.96 -22.38 7.19
C ASP A 56 13.78 -21.10 7.42
N ALA A 57 13.92 -20.67 8.67
CA ALA A 57 14.76 -19.55 9.05
C ALA A 57 16.27 -19.89 9.02
N ALA A 58 16.62 -21.17 9.06
CA ALA A 58 18.03 -21.58 9.08
C ALA A 58 18.74 -21.19 7.77
N GLY A 59 19.86 -20.48 7.89
CA GLY A 59 20.66 -20.04 6.73
C GLY A 59 20.19 -18.73 6.07
N LEU A 60 19.12 -18.10 6.54
CA LEU A 60 18.74 -16.77 6.06
C LEU A 60 19.69 -15.69 6.61
N PRO A 61 20.03 -14.66 5.81
CA PRO A 61 21.04 -13.66 6.16
C PRO A 61 20.52 -12.58 7.12
N PHE A 62 20.06 -12.94 8.31
CA PHE A 62 19.54 -11.99 9.29
C PHE A 62 20.56 -10.98 9.81
N SER A 63 21.85 -11.23 9.59
CA SER A 63 22.94 -10.27 9.90
C SER A 63 23.03 -9.10 8.92
N ASP A 64 22.34 -9.14 7.77
CA ASP A 64 22.29 -8.01 6.85
C ASP A 64 21.40 -6.91 7.44
N THR A 65 22.00 -5.72 7.70
CA THR A 65 21.36 -4.56 8.31
C THR A 65 20.99 -3.46 7.31
N LYS A 66 21.29 -3.64 6.03
CA LYS A 66 21.08 -2.60 5.00
C LYS A 66 19.68 -2.01 5.00
N ASP A 67 18.65 -2.87 5.11
CA ASP A 67 17.26 -2.41 5.14
C ASP A 67 16.95 -1.52 6.37
N PHE A 68 17.56 -1.81 7.53
CA PHE A 68 17.38 -0.97 8.73
C PHE A 68 18.03 0.41 8.57
N GLU A 69 19.16 0.47 7.87
CA GLU A 69 19.86 1.72 7.57
C GLU A 69 19.07 2.54 6.55
N GLU A 70 18.68 1.91 5.43
CA GLU A 70 17.89 2.53 4.36
C GLU A 70 16.53 3.00 4.87
N ASN A 71 15.87 2.23 5.73
CA ASN A 71 14.55 2.58 6.26
C ASN A 71 14.57 3.84 7.14
N LYS A 72 15.66 4.12 7.83
CA LYS A 72 15.84 5.32 8.68
C LYS A 72 16.32 6.54 7.89
N LYS A 73 16.88 6.32 6.69
CA LYS A 73 17.49 7.39 5.91
C LYS A 73 16.48 8.44 5.49
N GLY A 74 16.86 9.70 5.64
CA GLY A 74 16.03 10.85 5.28
C GLY A 74 14.92 11.18 6.29
N PHE A 75 14.94 10.60 7.49
CA PHE A 75 13.97 10.91 8.54
C PHE A 75 13.97 12.40 8.89
N ILE A 76 12.80 13.03 8.87
CA ILE A 76 12.59 14.43 9.23
C ILE A 76 11.90 14.50 10.59
N ALA A 77 10.71 13.89 10.71
CA ALA A 77 9.90 13.96 11.91
C ALA A 77 8.93 12.78 12.01
N ALA A 78 8.57 12.41 13.21
CA ALA A 78 7.41 11.55 13.50
C ALA A 78 6.36 12.38 14.26
N PRO A 79 5.06 12.11 14.06
CA PRO A 79 4.03 12.74 14.87
C PRO A 79 4.04 12.17 16.30
N ASP A 80 3.42 12.89 17.21
CA ASP A 80 3.24 12.49 18.61
C ASP A 80 2.07 11.51 18.83
N PHE A 81 1.35 11.15 17.77
CA PHE A 81 0.23 10.21 17.80
C PHE A 81 0.54 8.88 17.08
N TRP A 82 -0.10 7.82 17.52
CA TRP A 82 -0.04 6.47 16.92
C TRP A 82 -1.36 6.04 16.30
N GLN A 83 -2.39 6.86 16.43
CA GLN A 83 -3.74 6.57 16.00
C GLN A 83 -4.32 7.75 15.21
N ILE A 84 -5.03 7.46 14.13
CA ILE A 84 -5.79 8.44 13.34
C ILE A 84 -7.27 8.15 13.53
N LYS A 85 -8.03 9.17 13.95
CA LYS A 85 -9.48 9.04 14.21
C LYS A 85 -10.25 8.96 12.90
N SER A 86 -11.33 8.15 12.89
CA SER A 86 -12.29 8.09 11.80
C SER A 86 -13.31 9.24 11.88
N ASN A 87 -13.74 9.75 10.73
CA ASN A 87 -14.83 10.73 10.62
C ASN A 87 -16.17 10.19 11.18
N ALA A 88 -16.40 8.88 11.10
CA ALA A 88 -17.59 8.21 11.61
C ALA A 88 -17.53 7.92 13.13
N GLY A 89 -16.45 8.31 13.80
CA GLY A 89 -16.14 7.92 15.17
C GLY A 89 -15.29 6.65 15.24
N GLY A 90 -14.54 6.48 16.34
CA GLY A 90 -13.56 5.39 16.47
C GLY A 90 -12.20 5.72 15.81
N ILE A 91 -11.48 4.70 15.40
CA ILE A 91 -10.10 4.80 14.91
C ILE A 91 -10.04 4.28 13.48
N ALA A 92 -9.56 5.12 12.54
CA ALA A 92 -9.33 4.76 11.15
C ALA A 92 -8.01 4.00 10.98
N TRP A 93 -6.97 4.39 11.70
CA TRP A 93 -5.66 3.75 11.69
C TRP A 93 -5.08 3.65 13.08
N ASP A 94 -4.55 2.47 13.44
CA ASP A 94 -4.02 2.17 14.76
C ASP A 94 -2.68 1.43 14.67
N LEU A 95 -1.59 2.18 14.71
CA LEU A 95 -0.24 1.62 14.74
C LEU A 95 0.18 1.26 16.18
N GLU A 96 -0.50 1.82 17.21
CA GLU A 96 -0.16 1.58 18.60
C GLU A 96 -0.26 0.11 19.01
N ARG A 97 -1.21 -0.60 18.42
CA ARG A 97 -1.45 -2.02 18.68
C ARG A 97 -0.28 -2.93 18.31
N TYR A 98 0.67 -2.45 17.50
CA TYR A 98 1.84 -3.19 17.02
C TYR A 98 3.15 -2.80 17.72
N LYS A 99 3.06 -2.01 18.80
CA LYS A 99 4.25 -1.61 19.58
C LYS A 99 5.05 -2.78 20.15
N PHE A 100 4.48 -3.99 20.22
CA PHE A 100 5.22 -5.19 20.63
C PHE A 100 6.47 -5.46 19.76
N TYR A 101 6.49 -4.99 18.50
CA TYR A 101 7.68 -5.06 17.65
C TYR A 101 8.84 -4.19 18.12
N LEU A 102 8.56 -3.18 18.95
CA LEU A 102 9.57 -2.25 19.49
C LEU A 102 10.14 -2.70 20.84
N GLU A 103 9.63 -3.82 21.39
CA GLU A 103 10.08 -4.34 22.70
C GLU A 103 11.43 -5.04 22.66
N GLY A 104 12.02 -5.25 21.47
CA GLY A 104 13.29 -5.95 21.32
C GLY A 104 13.26 -7.44 21.66
N LYS A 105 12.04 -8.05 21.65
CA LYS A 105 11.81 -9.47 21.90
C LYS A 105 11.74 -10.24 20.58
N GLU A 106 12.18 -11.48 20.62
CA GLU A 106 11.93 -12.46 19.58
C GLU A 106 10.65 -13.24 19.90
N PHE A 107 9.85 -13.52 18.86
CA PHE A 107 8.59 -14.24 18.98
C PHE A 107 8.69 -15.55 18.19
N ASP A 108 8.55 -16.66 18.87
CA ASP A 108 8.58 -17.99 18.28
C ASP A 108 7.35 -18.31 17.41
N SER A 109 6.26 -17.56 17.61
CA SER A 109 5.02 -17.65 16.83
C SER A 109 5.06 -16.94 15.47
N ILE A 110 6.08 -16.12 15.23
CA ILE A 110 6.22 -15.34 14.01
C ILE A 110 7.50 -15.77 13.31
N HIS A 111 7.43 -16.05 12.00
CA HIS A 111 8.66 -16.32 11.23
C HIS A 111 9.60 -15.11 11.33
N PRO A 112 10.92 -15.31 11.60
CA PRO A 112 11.86 -14.21 11.82
C PRO A 112 11.92 -13.19 10.67
N SER A 113 11.71 -13.61 9.42
CA SER A 113 11.61 -12.67 8.28
C SER A 113 10.40 -11.75 8.39
N LEU A 114 9.23 -12.26 8.82
CA LEU A 114 8.04 -11.44 9.04
C LEU A 114 8.22 -10.53 10.26
N GLN A 115 8.83 -11.02 11.32
CA GLN A 115 9.16 -10.21 12.49
C GLN A 115 10.10 -9.06 12.12
N ARG A 116 11.16 -9.35 11.34
CA ARG A 116 12.06 -8.33 10.80
C ARG A 116 11.30 -7.28 9.98
N GLN A 117 10.44 -7.72 9.09
CA GLN A 117 9.62 -6.83 8.26
C GLN A 117 8.64 -6.00 9.11
N GLY A 118 7.97 -6.61 10.09
CA GLY A 118 7.09 -5.92 11.03
C GLY A 118 7.81 -4.84 11.83
N THR A 119 9.03 -5.12 12.29
CA THR A 119 9.87 -4.14 12.99
C THR A 119 10.24 -2.96 12.08
N LEU A 120 10.62 -3.22 10.82
CA LEU A 120 10.91 -2.19 9.84
C LEU A 120 9.68 -1.31 9.53
N ASN A 121 8.50 -1.91 9.46
CA ASN A 121 7.24 -1.20 9.22
C ASN A 121 6.76 -0.35 10.41
N MET A 122 7.41 -0.45 11.59
CA MET A 122 7.17 0.46 12.72
C MET A 122 7.89 1.80 12.60
N ASN A 123 8.77 1.98 11.62
CA ASN A 123 9.37 3.28 11.31
C ASN A 123 8.34 4.14 10.55
N TYR A 124 7.65 5.02 11.27
CA TYR A 124 6.64 5.89 10.70
C TYR A 124 7.02 7.37 10.84
N GLY A 125 6.43 8.21 9.97
CA GLY A 125 6.67 9.65 9.95
C GLY A 125 6.94 10.19 8.55
N LEU A 126 7.55 11.38 8.50
CA LEU A 126 7.95 12.08 7.29
C LEU A 126 9.43 11.86 7.01
N TYR A 127 9.72 11.54 5.75
CA TYR A 127 11.09 11.26 5.27
C TYR A 127 11.37 12.00 3.97
N GLU A 128 12.55 12.56 3.84
CA GLU A 128 13.08 13.06 2.58
C GLU A 128 13.72 11.89 1.80
N VAL A 129 13.17 11.56 0.65
CA VAL A 129 13.76 10.57 -0.27
C VAL A 129 15.01 11.15 -0.92
N ILE A 130 14.85 12.32 -1.51
CA ILE A 130 15.89 13.23 -2.01
C ILE A 130 15.34 14.65 -1.97
N PRO A 131 16.15 15.71 -2.10
CA PRO A 131 15.66 17.09 -2.12
C PRO A 131 14.46 17.27 -3.05
N GLY A 132 13.33 17.71 -2.47
CA GLY A 132 12.08 17.91 -3.17
C GLY A 132 11.22 16.67 -3.39
N VAL A 133 11.57 15.52 -2.82
CA VAL A 133 10.70 14.34 -2.77
C VAL A 133 10.60 13.81 -1.36
N TYR A 134 9.38 13.71 -0.89
CA TYR A 134 9.10 13.32 0.50
C TYR A 134 8.10 12.18 0.53
N GLN A 135 8.18 11.34 1.57
CA GLN A 135 7.21 10.28 1.85
C GLN A 135 6.71 10.37 3.29
N VAL A 136 5.41 10.22 3.47
CA VAL A 136 4.83 9.88 4.77
C VAL A 136 4.61 8.37 4.79
N ARG A 137 5.22 7.71 5.77
CA ARG A 137 5.20 6.26 5.96
C ARG A 137 4.53 5.89 7.27
N GLY A 138 3.82 4.76 7.30
CA GLY A 138 3.19 4.22 8.51
C GLY A 138 1.88 4.89 8.91
N PHE A 139 1.28 5.75 8.05
CA PHE A 139 -0.03 6.36 8.27
C PHE A 139 -1.18 5.53 7.69
N ASP A 140 -0.86 4.50 6.91
CA ASP A 140 -1.78 3.55 6.30
C ASP A 140 -1.00 2.32 5.81
N LEU A 141 -1.65 1.46 5.01
CA LEU A 141 -1.02 0.33 4.32
C LEU A 141 0.05 0.81 3.34
N ALA A 142 -0.29 1.80 2.50
CA ALA A 142 0.62 2.41 1.52
C ALA A 142 1.35 3.63 2.09
N ASN A 143 2.39 4.08 1.39
CA ASN A 143 3.05 5.36 1.57
C ASN A 143 2.42 6.40 0.65
N ILE A 144 2.22 7.61 1.13
CA ILE A 144 1.91 8.77 0.28
C ILE A 144 3.20 9.54 -0.01
N SER A 145 3.42 9.89 -1.28
CA SER A 145 4.62 10.61 -1.69
C SER A 145 4.27 12.01 -2.21
N PHE A 146 5.11 12.98 -1.86
CA PHE A 146 4.99 14.39 -2.24
C PHE A 146 6.19 14.79 -3.07
N VAL A 147 5.96 15.18 -4.33
CA VAL A 147 6.99 15.69 -5.22
C VAL A 147 6.80 17.20 -5.36
N LYS A 148 7.84 17.96 -5.01
CA LYS A 148 7.82 19.41 -5.10
C LYS A 148 7.99 19.85 -6.55
N GLY A 149 7.02 20.58 -7.06
CA GLY A 149 7.09 21.35 -8.29
C GLY A 149 7.53 22.79 -8.04
N ASP A 150 7.44 23.62 -9.06
CA ASP A 150 7.83 25.02 -8.98
C ASP A 150 7.00 25.81 -7.98
N THR A 151 5.70 25.52 -7.90
CA THR A 151 4.75 26.30 -7.09
C THR A 151 3.90 25.49 -6.13
N GLY A 152 3.93 24.13 -6.21
CA GLY A 152 3.08 23.29 -5.39
C GLY A 152 3.54 21.84 -5.28
N TRP A 153 2.64 20.98 -4.81
CA TRP A 153 2.85 19.55 -4.65
C TRP A 153 2.22 18.75 -5.80
N ILE A 154 2.90 17.71 -6.23
CA ILE A 154 2.36 16.57 -6.97
C ILE A 154 2.31 15.40 -5.99
N ILE A 155 1.13 14.89 -5.69
CA ILE A 155 0.92 13.81 -4.72
C ILE A 155 0.81 12.49 -5.46
N PHE A 156 1.54 11.47 -5.01
CA PHE A 156 1.46 10.10 -5.51
C PHE A 156 0.82 9.21 -4.44
N ASP A 157 -0.22 8.48 -4.85
CA ASP A 157 -0.95 7.48 -4.07
C ASP A 157 -1.48 8.01 -2.72
N PRO A 158 -2.66 8.68 -2.74
CA PRO A 158 -3.22 9.32 -1.56
C PRO A 158 -3.90 8.35 -0.58
N LEU A 159 -3.30 7.19 -0.30
CA LEU A 159 -3.67 6.23 0.73
C LEU A 159 -5.08 5.60 0.57
N THR A 160 -5.50 4.80 1.57
CA THR A 160 -6.76 4.04 1.56
C THR A 160 -7.96 4.87 2.02
N SER A 161 -7.77 5.80 2.95
CA SER A 161 -8.86 6.56 3.53
C SER A 161 -8.63 8.07 3.56
N GLU A 162 -9.72 8.81 3.49
CA GLU A 162 -9.72 10.27 3.61
C GLU A 162 -8.98 10.74 4.87
N GLU A 163 -9.20 10.04 5.97
CA GLU A 163 -8.67 10.40 7.28
C GLU A 163 -7.14 10.28 7.32
N THR A 164 -6.62 9.18 6.79
CA THR A 164 -5.17 8.93 6.75
C THR A 164 -4.46 9.86 5.78
N ALA A 165 -5.05 10.08 4.59
CA ALA A 165 -4.52 11.02 3.60
C ALA A 165 -4.52 12.47 4.11
N ARG A 166 -5.61 12.90 4.77
CA ARG A 166 -5.71 14.23 5.40
C ARG A 166 -4.69 14.40 6.52
N ALA A 167 -4.52 13.38 7.36
CA ALA A 167 -3.53 13.41 8.44
C ALA A 167 -2.10 13.52 7.88
N ALA A 168 -1.80 12.79 6.80
CA ALA A 168 -0.50 12.84 6.14
C ALA A 168 -0.23 14.22 5.52
N LEU A 169 -1.18 14.79 4.77
CA LEU A 169 -1.05 16.14 4.20
C LEU A 169 -0.87 17.19 5.28
N LYS A 170 -1.69 17.14 6.34
CA LYS A 170 -1.57 18.06 7.49
C LYS A 170 -0.18 17.97 8.11
N PHE A 171 0.34 16.77 8.31
CA PHE A 171 1.67 16.57 8.88
C PHE A 171 2.78 17.13 7.97
N VAL A 172 2.66 16.95 6.65
CA VAL A 172 3.57 17.58 5.67
C VAL A 172 3.48 19.10 5.74
N ASP A 173 2.29 19.67 5.78
CA ASP A 173 2.08 21.13 5.88
C ASP A 173 2.71 21.70 7.16
N GLU A 174 2.64 21.00 8.29
CA GLU A 174 3.23 21.39 9.56
C GLU A 174 4.77 21.36 9.55
N GLN A 175 5.37 20.41 8.84
CA GLN A 175 6.82 20.23 8.82
C GLN A 175 7.53 20.99 7.69
N LEU A 176 6.90 21.10 6.51
CA LEU A 176 7.51 21.66 5.31
C LEU A 176 6.88 22.96 4.82
N GLY A 177 5.77 23.37 5.45
CA GLY A 177 4.96 24.50 5.01
C GLY A 177 3.87 24.10 4.02
N LYS A 178 2.82 24.94 3.99
CA LYS A 178 1.64 24.68 3.15
C LYS A 178 1.87 25.17 1.72
N PHE A 179 1.66 24.25 0.77
CA PHE A 179 1.73 24.54 -0.66
C PHE A 179 0.46 24.04 -1.38
N PRO A 180 0.04 24.70 -2.48
CA PRO A 180 -1.08 24.23 -3.27
C PRO A 180 -0.77 22.88 -3.93
N ILE A 181 -1.81 22.04 -4.11
CA ILE A 181 -1.69 20.79 -4.85
C ILE A 181 -1.93 21.07 -6.33
N LYS A 182 -1.05 20.56 -7.20
CA LYS A 182 -1.07 20.73 -8.65
C LYS A 182 -1.57 19.49 -9.38
N ALA A 183 -1.22 18.32 -8.85
CA ALA A 183 -1.72 17.07 -9.36
C ALA A 183 -1.76 15.98 -8.30
N VAL A 184 -2.60 14.97 -8.54
CA VAL A 184 -2.58 13.68 -7.87
C VAL A 184 -2.34 12.60 -8.91
N VAL A 185 -1.47 11.65 -8.61
CA VAL A 185 -1.14 10.51 -9.47
C VAL A 185 -1.55 9.24 -8.77
N TYR A 186 -2.43 8.45 -9.40
CA TYR A 186 -2.76 7.10 -8.96
C TYR A 186 -1.86 6.12 -9.70
N SER A 187 -1.09 5.32 -8.97
CA SER A 187 -0.19 4.35 -9.61
C SER A 187 -0.93 3.21 -10.27
N HIS A 188 -1.99 2.73 -9.62
CA HIS A 188 -2.75 1.58 -10.06
C HIS A 188 -4.15 1.51 -9.45
N SER A 189 -4.91 0.47 -9.81
CA SER A 189 -6.35 0.38 -9.52
C SER A 189 -6.71 -0.15 -8.12
N HIS A 190 -5.75 -0.52 -7.25
CA HIS A 190 -6.05 -0.95 -5.89
C HIS A 190 -6.38 0.23 -4.96
N GLY A 191 -7.33 0.03 -4.03
CA GLY A 191 -7.94 1.09 -3.25
C GLY A 191 -6.99 1.82 -2.28
N ASP A 192 -5.93 1.19 -1.85
CA ASP A 192 -4.94 1.78 -0.94
C ASP A 192 -4.02 2.82 -1.60
N HIS A 193 -4.19 3.08 -2.90
CA HIS A 193 -3.42 4.06 -3.67
C HIS A 193 -4.24 5.24 -4.20
N TRP A 194 -5.57 5.23 -3.99
CA TRP A 194 -6.42 6.32 -4.48
C TRP A 194 -7.61 6.66 -3.58
N ALA A 195 -8.04 5.74 -2.69
CA ALA A 195 -9.33 5.90 -2.04
C ALA A 195 -9.35 6.99 -0.95
N GLY A 196 -8.18 7.49 -0.51
CA GLY A 196 -8.05 8.65 0.38
C GLY A 196 -8.02 10.00 -0.32
N VAL A 197 -8.23 10.07 -1.64
CA VAL A 197 -8.02 11.29 -2.45
C VAL A 197 -8.74 12.53 -1.95
N ARG A 198 -9.97 12.40 -1.43
CA ARG A 198 -10.73 13.55 -0.86
C ARG A 198 -10.15 14.03 0.49
N GLY A 199 -9.20 13.33 1.05
CA GLY A 199 -8.41 13.80 2.18
C GLY A 199 -7.35 14.84 1.80
N VAL A 200 -6.97 14.91 0.52
CA VAL A 200 -5.92 15.80 0.03
C VAL A 200 -6.39 16.85 -0.97
N ILE A 201 -7.46 16.60 -1.75
CA ILE A 201 -8.00 17.55 -2.73
C ILE A 201 -9.53 17.60 -2.70
N ASP A 202 -10.07 18.72 -3.14
CA ASP A 202 -11.50 18.90 -3.42
C ASP A 202 -11.81 18.58 -4.89
N GLU A 203 -12.91 17.86 -5.15
CA GLU A 203 -13.34 17.53 -6.51
C GLU A 203 -13.67 18.79 -7.34
N ALA A 204 -14.14 19.86 -6.69
CA ALA A 204 -14.40 21.13 -7.36
C ALA A 204 -13.15 21.74 -8.01
N ASP A 205 -11.96 21.57 -7.39
CA ASP A 205 -10.70 22.03 -7.95
C ASP A 205 -10.24 21.16 -9.13
N VAL A 206 -10.62 19.88 -9.15
CA VAL A 206 -10.38 18.98 -10.29
C VAL A 206 -11.29 19.34 -11.47
N VAL A 207 -12.60 19.52 -11.20
CA VAL A 207 -13.58 19.90 -12.22
C VAL A 207 -13.26 21.27 -12.85
N SER A 208 -12.75 22.21 -12.04
CA SER A 208 -12.34 23.54 -12.55
C SER A 208 -11.01 23.52 -13.32
N GLY A 209 -10.31 22.39 -13.37
CA GLY A 209 -9.02 22.25 -14.04
C GLY A 209 -7.82 22.79 -13.26
N LYS A 210 -7.98 23.21 -12.03
CA LYS A 210 -6.87 23.65 -11.16
C LYS A 210 -5.93 22.51 -10.79
N ILE A 211 -6.50 21.31 -10.55
CA ILE A 211 -5.75 20.11 -10.12
C ILE A 211 -5.97 19.04 -11.19
N LYS A 212 -4.86 18.41 -11.63
CA LYS A 212 -4.92 17.24 -12.49
C LYS A 212 -4.96 15.97 -11.66
N VAL A 213 -5.76 14.99 -12.08
CA VAL A 213 -5.71 13.62 -11.56
C VAL A 213 -5.25 12.72 -12.70
N ILE A 214 -4.11 12.07 -12.52
CA ILE A 214 -3.42 11.26 -13.54
C ILE A 214 -3.50 9.80 -13.12
N ALA A 215 -3.84 8.90 -14.04
CA ALA A 215 -3.95 7.48 -13.77
C ALA A 215 -3.53 6.62 -14.99
N PRO A 216 -3.17 5.35 -14.81
CA PRO A 216 -2.86 4.45 -15.91
C PRO A 216 -4.09 4.12 -16.75
N ARG A 217 -3.84 3.63 -17.97
CA ARG A 217 -4.87 3.10 -18.88
C ARG A 217 -5.75 2.06 -18.17
N ALA A 218 -7.05 2.10 -18.44
CA ALA A 218 -8.08 1.23 -17.85
C ALA A 218 -8.24 1.33 -16.33
N PHE A 219 -7.71 2.38 -15.69
CA PHE A 219 -7.80 2.57 -14.24
C PHE A 219 -9.25 2.52 -13.75
N MET A 220 -10.17 3.32 -14.33
CA MET A 220 -11.56 3.39 -13.88
C MET A 220 -12.28 2.05 -14.00
N GLU A 221 -12.06 1.33 -15.10
CA GLU A 221 -12.65 0.01 -15.32
C GLU A 221 -12.27 -0.95 -14.20
N HIS A 222 -10.98 -1.06 -13.88
CA HIS A 222 -10.48 -1.99 -12.88
C HIS A 222 -10.75 -1.54 -11.45
N ALA A 223 -10.65 -0.25 -11.15
CA ALA A 223 -10.99 0.29 -9.83
C ALA A 223 -12.48 0.05 -9.50
N VAL A 224 -13.38 0.27 -10.46
CA VAL A 224 -14.82 0.06 -10.27
C VAL A 224 -15.17 -1.43 -10.25
N SER A 225 -14.61 -2.24 -11.15
CA SER A 225 -14.92 -3.69 -11.18
C SER A 225 -14.51 -4.38 -9.89
N GLU A 226 -13.35 -4.07 -9.35
CA GLU A 226 -12.83 -4.70 -8.14
C GLU A 226 -13.52 -4.18 -6.86
N ASN A 227 -13.69 -2.86 -6.72
CA ASN A 227 -14.14 -2.27 -5.47
C ASN A 227 -15.66 -2.02 -5.40
N VAL A 228 -16.37 -2.00 -6.54
CA VAL A 228 -17.83 -1.81 -6.59
C VAL A 228 -18.53 -3.10 -6.99
N TYR A 229 -18.30 -3.61 -8.21
CA TYR A 229 -19.00 -4.82 -8.67
C TYR A 229 -18.66 -6.06 -7.84
N ALA A 230 -17.38 -6.33 -7.62
CA ALA A 230 -16.92 -7.43 -6.77
C ALA A 230 -16.81 -7.04 -5.28
N GLY A 231 -17.02 -5.78 -4.93
CA GLY A 231 -16.66 -5.17 -3.65
C GLY A 231 -17.17 -5.92 -2.43
N ASN A 232 -18.44 -6.30 -2.39
CA ASN A 232 -19.00 -7.07 -1.27
C ASN A 232 -18.34 -8.45 -1.09
N ALA A 233 -18.09 -9.15 -2.19
CA ALA A 233 -17.44 -10.46 -2.14
C ALA A 233 -15.98 -10.34 -1.71
N MET A 234 -15.27 -9.33 -2.25
CA MET A 234 -13.88 -9.08 -1.93
C MET A 234 -13.71 -8.62 -0.48
N ASN A 235 -14.55 -7.73 0.03
CA ASN A 235 -14.53 -7.29 1.42
C ASN A 235 -14.75 -8.43 2.40
N ARG A 236 -15.66 -9.37 2.13
CA ARG A 236 -15.85 -10.56 2.97
C ARG A 236 -14.60 -11.44 3.02
N ARG A 237 -13.92 -11.64 1.87
CA ARG A 237 -12.69 -12.43 1.80
C ARG A 237 -11.49 -11.70 2.39
N LEU A 238 -11.49 -10.36 2.34
CA LEU A 238 -10.46 -9.51 2.92
C LEU A 238 -10.28 -9.76 4.42
N PHE A 239 -11.38 -10.01 5.16
CA PHE A 239 -11.30 -10.37 6.58
C PHE A 239 -10.44 -11.61 6.83
N TYR A 240 -10.49 -12.59 5.93
CA TYR A 240 -9.69 -13.81 6.03
C TYR A 240 -8.26 -13.59 5.49
N GLN A 241 -8.12 -12.88 4.38
CA GLN A 241 -6.81 -12.61 3.78
C GLN A 241 -5.90 -11.81 4.72
N TYR A 242 -6.44 -10.76 5.30
CA TYR A 242 -5.67 -9.86 6.17
C TYR A 242 -5.76 -10.23 7.66
N GLY A 243 -6.62 -11.16 8.03
CA GLY A 243 -6.77 -11.56 9.43
C GLY A 243 -7.21 -10.42 10.35
N ILE A 244 -7.94 -9.42 9.84
CA ILE A 244 -8.28 -8.18 10.57
C ILE A 244 -9.21 -8.41 11.78
N LEU A 245 -9.85 -9.56 11.87
CA LEU A 245 -10.64 -9.97 13.03
C LEU A 245 -9.78 -10.55 14.16
N LEU A 246 -8.51 -10.88 13.88
CA LEU A 246 -7.60 -11.37 14.90
C LEU A 246 -7.07 -10.22 15.76
N PRO A 247 -6.82 -10.44 17.04
CA PRO A 247 -6.20 -9.44 17.90
C PRO A 247 -4.78 -9.14 17.41
N ALA A 248 -4.39 -7.87 17.39
CA ALA A 248 -3.02 -7.48 17.10
C ALA A 248 -2.11 -7.97 18.23
N SER A 249 -1.33 -8.99 17.96
CA SER A 249 -0.41 -9.61 18.90
C SER A 249 0.54 -10.56 18.19
N PRO A 250 1.64 -11.02 18.85
CA PRO A 250 2.51 -12.06 18.29
C PRO A 250 1.80 -13.41 18.04
N TYR A 251 0.65 -13.65 18.67
CA TYR A 251 -0.13 -14.90 18.52
C TYR A 251 -1.39 -14.74 17.68
N GLY A 252 -1.66 -13.54 17.18
CA GLY A 252 -2.83 -13.19 16.38
C GLY A 252 -2.42 -12.53 15.06
N HIS A 253 -2.86 -11.28 14.87
CA HIS A 253 -2.50 -10.49 13.70
C HIS A 253 -1.15 -9.79 13.93
N ALA A 254 -0.11 -10.28 13.26
CA ALA A 254 1.24 -9.77 13.40
C ALA A 254 1.65 -8.76 12.32
N GLY A 255 0.80 -8.51 11.33
CA GLY A 255 1.06 -7.59 10.21
C GLY A 255 0.81 -8.24 8.86
N GLN A 256 1.00 -7.46 7.79
CA GLN A 256 0.67 -7.89 6.43
C GLN A 256 1.89 -7.95 5.49
N GLY A 257 3.09 -7.71 6.02
CA GLY A 257 4.31 -7.63 5.22
C GLY A 257 4.50 -6.24 4.59
N LEU A 258 3.50 -5.71 3.87
CA LEU A 258 3.53 -4.37 3.27
C LEU A 258 3.49 -3.26 4.34
N ALA A 259 2.62 -3.40 5.31
CA ALA A 259 2.53 -2.60 6.52
C ALA A 259 1.91 -3.42 7.66
N GLN A 260 1.55 -2.78 8.75
CA GLN A 260 0.95 -3.49 9.88
C GLN A 260 -0.53 -3.87 9.62
N ASN A 261 -1.28 -2.98 8.95
CA ASN A 261 -2.70 -3.21 8.65
C ASN A 261 -3.15 -2.33 7.47
N ILE A 262 -4.45 -2.29 7.21
CA ILE A 262 -5.14 -1.38 6.30
C ILE A 262 -6.03 -0.44 7.10
N SER A 263 -6.13 0.84 6.72
CA SER A 263 -7.00 1.79 7.43
C SER A 263 -8.48 1.49 7.19
N ILE A 264 -9.30 1.82 8.20
CA ILE A 264 -10.76 1.69 8.18
C ILE A 264 -11.35 3.10 8.29
N GLY A 265 -11.56 3.75 7.16
CA GLY A 265 -12.10 5.11 7.06
C GLY A 265 -12.94 5.29 5.82
N ASN A 266 -13.19 6.54 5.45
CA ASN A 266 -13.94 6.88 4.24
C ASN A 266 -13.08 6.61 3.00
N ALA A 267 -13.53 5.67 2.17
CA ALA A 267 -12.96 5.39 0.86
C ALA A 267 -13.74 6.16 -0.22
N THR A 268 -13.06 6.94 -1.02
CA THR A 268 -13.66 7.82 -2.04
C THR A 268 -12.86 7.76 -3.34
N LEU A 269 -13.49 8.17 -4.44
CA LEU A 269 -12.83 8.22 -5.74
C LEU A 269 -13.13 9.55 -6.41
N ILE A 270 -12.11 10.18 -6.97
CA ILE A 270 -12.23 11.26 -7.95
C ILE A 270 -11.70 10.71 -9.27
N ALA A 271 -12.51 10.78 -10.32
CA ALA A 271 -12.13 10.25 -11.62
C ALA A 271 -10.89 10.98 -12.18
N PRO A 272 -9.96 10.26 -12.84
CA PRO A 272 -8.79 10.90 -13.45
C PRO A 272 -9.23 11.85 -14.58
N THR A 273 -8.55 13.00 -14.63
CA THR A 273 -8.71 13.98 -15.73
C THR A 273 -7.72 13.75 -16.87
N HIS A 274 -6.68 12.95 -16.61
CA HIS A 274 -5.72 12.51 -17.61
C HIS A 274 -5.40 11.02 -17.42
N VAL A 275 -5.64 10.25 -18.48
CA VAL A 275 -5.29 8.83 -18.53
C VAL A 275 -4.05 8.65 -19.38
N VAL A 276 -3.04 7.99 -18.84
CA VAL A 276 -1.81 7.64 -19.56
C VAL A 276 -2.13 6.51 -20.53
N GLU A 277 -2.41 6.84 -21.80
CA GLU A 277 -2.87 5.88 -22.80
C GLU A 277 -1.74 5.12 -23.48
N LYS A 278 -0.57 5.77 -23.67
CA LYS A 278 0.57 5.14 -24.33
C LYS A 278 1.32 4.20 -23.37
N ASP A 279 2.05 3.25 -23.93
CA ASP A 279 2.96 2.40 -23.15
C ASP A 279 4.03 3.20 -22.42
N ILE A 280 4.51 4.28 -23.06
CA ILE A 280 5.40 5.31 -22.50
C ILE A 280 4.81 6.66 -22.85
N GLU A 281 4.62 7.51 -21.84
CA GLU A 281 4.09 8.86 -22.04
C GLU A 281 4.79 9.85 -21.12
N GLU A 282 5.20 10.98 -21.66
CA GLU A 282 5.79 12.06 -20.88
C GLU A 282 4.77 13.16 -20.61
N ILE A 283 4.70 13.59 -19.36
CA ILE A 283 3.81 14.66 -18.90
C ILE A 283 4.60 15.59 -17.99
N THR A 284 4.48 16.89 -18.22
CA THR A 284 5.03 17.90 -17.31
C THR A 284 3.91 18.55 -16.51
N VAL A 285 4.08 18.61 -15.20
CA VAL A 285 3.18 19.32 -14.26
C VAL A 285 4.02 20.19 -13.35
N ASP A 286 3.68 21.47 -13.25
CA ASP A 286 4.33 22.43 -12.34
C ASP A 286 5.86 22.36 -12.40
N GLY A 287 6.43 22.32 -13.63
CA GLY A 287 7.86 22.24 -13.88
C GLY A 287 8.50 20.86 -13.71
N VAL A 288 7.77 19.86 -13.26
CA VAL A 288 8.28 18.48 -13.07
C VAL A 288 7.97 17.64 -14.30
N SER A 289 9.02 17.18 -15.03
CA SER A 289 8.87 16.18 -16.09
C SER A 289 8.76 14.78 -15.50
N MET A 290 7.75 14.03 -15.95
CA MET A 290 7.43 12.66 -15.53
C MET A 290 7.24 11.78 -16.75
N ILE A 291 8.00 10.70 -16.86
CA ILE A 291 7.85 9.69 -17.90
C ILE A 291 7.16 8.48 -17.29
N PHE A 292 5.91 8.26 -17.69
CA PHE A 292 5.10 7.13 -17.23
C PHE A 292 5.31 5.91 -18.12
N GLN A 293 5.42 4.74 -17.50
CA GLN A 293 5.40 3.45 -18.17
C GLN A 293 4.17 2.66 -17.72
N ASN A 294 3.21 2.44 -18.61
CA ASN A 294 2.11 1.52 -18.34
C ASN A 294 2.64 0.08 -18.18
N THR A 295 2.22 -0.59 -17.11
CA THR A 295 2.64 -1.96 -16.76
C THR A 295 1.42 -2.83 -16.39
N PRO A 296 0.45 -2.99 -17.31
CA PRO A 296 -0.78 -3.71 -17.02
C PRO A 296 -0.54 -5.18 -16.68
N ASN A 297 -1.41 -5.75 -15.81
CA ASN A 297 -1.36 -7.13 -15.36
C ASN A 297 -0.09 -7.49 -14.56
N THR A 298 0.57 -6.50 -13.97
CA THR A 298 1.64 -6.70 -12.99
C THR A 298 1.03 -6.83 -11.60
N GLU A 299 1.33 -5.89 -10.68
CA GLU A 299 0.73 -5.88 -9.35
C GLU A 299 -0.79 -5.68 -9.42
N ALA A 300 -1.27 -4.84 -10.35
CA ALA A 300 -2.67 -4.65 -10.66
C ALA A 300 -2.95 -4.74 -12.19
N PRO A 301 -4.22 -4.95 -12.59
CA PRO A 301 -4.60 -4.95 -14.00
C PRO A 301 -4.29 -3.63 -14.70
N ALA A 302 -4.52 -2.50 -14.04
CA ALA A 302 -4.11 -1.17 -14.46
C ALA A 302 -3.01 -0.68 -13.51
N ASN A 303 -1.79 -0.47 -14.04
CA ASN A 303 -0.62 -0.10 -13.23
C ASN A 303 0.38 0.70 -14.09
N MET A 304 1.15 1.59 -13.46
CA MET A 304 2.23 2.33 -14.13
C MET A 304 3.37 2.68 -13.17
N ASN A 305 4.60 2.68 -13.71
CA ASN A 305 5.79 3.23 -13.08
C ASN A 305 6.02 4.66 -13.56
N THR A 306 6.82 5.45 -12.81
CA THR A 306 7.16 6.83 -13.17
C THR A 306 8.67 7.05 -13.05
N TYR A 307 9.28 7.57 -14.12
CA TYR A 307 10.66 8.03 -14.11
C TYR A 307 10.71 9.57 -14.17
N PHE A 308 11.58 10.17 -13.37
CA PHE A 308 11.81 11.61 -13.31
C PHE A 308 13.21 11.92 -13.89
N PRO A 309 13.32 12.33 -15.15
CA PRO A 309 14.61 12.46 -15.83
C PRO A 309 15.53 13.51 -15.19
N ASP A 310 14.98 14.65 -14.78
CA ASP A 310 15.75 15.77 -14.21
C ASP A 310 16.46 15.42 -12.91
N LYS A 311 15.97 14.42 -12.22
CA LYS A 311 16.43 14.01 -10.88
C LYS A 311 16.95 12.58 -10.83
N LYS A 312 17.01 11.87 -11.97
CA LYS A 312 17.45 10.47 -12.09
C LYS A 312 16.82 9.53 -11.08
N ARG A 313 15.53 9.69 -10.85
CA ARG A 313 14.77 8.95 -9.85
C ARG A 313 13.66 8.13 -10.48
N LEU A 314 13.39 7.01 -9.87
CA LEU A 314 12.40 6.04 -10.32
C LEU A 314 11.39 5.76 -9.21
N TRP A 315 10.11 5.97 -9.51
CA TRP A 315 9.02 5.55 -8.66
C TRP A 315 8.36 4.31 -9.27
N MET A 316 8.45 3.21 -8.54
CA MET A 316 8.06 1.89 -9.04
C MET A 316 6.64 1.49 -8.63
N ALA A 317 5.83 2.43 -8.15
CA ALA A 317 4.48 2.12 -7.68
C ALA A 317 4.52 0.97 -6.65
N GLU A 318 3.83 -0.13 -6.91
CA GLU A 318 3.93 -1.36 -6.13
C GLU A 318 4.63 -2.50 -6.90
N ASN A 319 5.16 -2.22 -8.09
CA ASN A 319 5.88 -3.21 -8.89
C ASN A 319 7.21 -3.66 -8.26
N ILE A 320 7.78 -2.83 -7.39
CA ILE A 320 8.98 -3.14 -6.59
C ILE A 320 8.72 -2.70 -5.16
N ASN A 321 8.87 -3.62 -4.22
CA ASN A 321 8.73 -3.40 -2.79
C ASN A 321 9.96 -3.86 -2.01
N GLY A 322 9.97 -3.64 -0.70
CA GLY A 322 11.01 -4.15 0.19
C GLY A 322 10.96 -5.67 0.39
N CYS A 323 9.86 -6.30 -0.02
CA CYS A 323 9.68 -7.74 -0.06
C CYS A 323 9.08 -8.14 -1.42
N MET A 324 9.12 -9.42 -1.74
CA MET A 324 8.43 -9.94 -2.93
C MET A 324 6.91 -9.88 -2.72
N HIS A 325 6.20 -9.27 -3.67
CA HIS A 325 4.74 -9.26 -3.65
C HIS A 325 4.16 -10.60 -4.12
N ASN A 326 3.00 -11.00 -3.58
CA ASN A 326 2.31 -12.20 -4.01
C ASN A 326 1.79 -12.07 -5.46
N ILE A 327 1.64 -13.23 -6.14
CA ILE A 327 1.06 -13.29 -7.50
C ILE A 327 -0.46 -13.36 -7.47
N TYR A 328 -1.04 -13.80 -6.37
CA TYR A 328 -2.49 -13.93 -6.21
C TYR A 328 -2.93 -13.52 -4.81
N THR A 329 -3.95 -12.70 -4.73
CA THR A 329 -4.57 -12.29 -3.46
C THR A 329 -5.83 -13.11 -3.19
N LEU A 330 -5.93 -13.66 -1.97
CA LEU A 330 -7.05 -14.53 -1.59
C LEU A 330 -8.40 -13.79 -1.53
N ARG A 331 -8.41 -12.45 -1.47
CA ARG A 331 -9.63 -11.66 -1.57
C ARG A 331 -10.33 -11.82 -2.93
N GLY A 332 -9.61 -12.29 -3.96
CA GLY A 332 -10.15 -12.56 -5.29
C GLY A 332 -9.84 -11.47 -6.31
N ALA A 333 -8.79 -10.68 -6.12
CA ALA A 333 -8.24 -9.82 -7.16
C ALA A 333 -7.78 -10.66 -8.36
N GLN A 334 -7.68 -10.03 -9.52
CA GLN A 334 -7.20 -10.70 -10.73
C GLN A 334 -5.79 -11.28 -10.51
N VAL A 335 -5.57 -12.51 -10.98
CA VAL A 335 -4.25 -13.16 -10.93
C VAL A 335 -3.23 -12.35 -11.71
N ARG A 336 -2.07 -12.12 -11.12
CA ARG A 336 -0.98 -11.34 -11.67
C ARG A 336 -0.12 -12.17 -12.62
N ASP A 337 0.35 -11.55 -13.70
CA ASP A 337 1.21 -12.19 -14.68
C ASP A 337 2.69 -12.01 -14.29
N ALA A 338 3.27 -13.02 -13.63
CA ALA A 338 4.65 -12.98 -13.17
C ALA A 338 5.66 -12.80 -14.33
N LEU A 339 5.40 -13.37 -15.49
CA LEU A 339 6.27 -13.21 -16.65
C LEU A 339 6.23 -11.79 -17.20
N ARG A 340 5.04 -11.18 -17.34
CA ARG A 340 4.91 -9.78 -17.73
C ARG A 340 5.55 -8.87 -16.73
N TRP A 341 5.34 -9.12 -15.45
CA TRP A 341 5.92 -8.35 -14.37
C TRP A 341 7.45 -8.31 -14.47
N SER A 342 8.09 -9.47 -14.64
CA SER A 342 9.53 -9.55 -14.85
C SER A 342 10.00 -8.78 -16.10
N LYS A 343 9.23 -8.84 -17.21
CA LYS A 343 9.56 -8.12 -18.44
C LYS A 343 9.44 -6.62 -18.30
N TYR A 344 8.45 -6.11 -17.56
CA TYR A 344 8.31 -4.67 -17.31
C TYR A 344 9.43 -4.15 -16.42
N ILE A 345 9.83 -4.89 -15.39
CA ILE A 345 11.02 -4.54 -14.59
C ILE A 345 12.27 -4.55 -15.47
N ASN A 346 12.44 -5.56 -16.32
CA ASN A 346 13.57 -5.60 -17.26
C ASN A 346 13.58 -4.40 -18.22
N ARG A 347 12.41 -3.95 -18.69
CA ARG A 347 12.30 -2.75 -19.53
C ARG A 347 12.75 -1.49 -18.78
N VAL A 348 12.38 -1.34 -17.51
CA VAL A 348 12.88 -0.26 -16.64
C VAL A 348 14.41 -0.26 -16.55
N ILE A 349 15.00 -1.44 -16.28
CA ILE A 349 16.46 -1.61 -16.21
C ILE A 349 17.11 -1.18 -17.53
N HIS A 350 16.51 -1.59 -18.65
CA HIS A 350 17.05 -1.29 -19.98
C HIS A 350 16.96 0.20 -20.34
N MET A 351 15.82 0.83 -20.00
CA MET A 351 15.56 2.23 -20.36
C MET A 351 16.29 3.22 -19.45
N TRP A 352 16.28 2.99 -18.14
CA TRP A 352 16.70 3.97 -17.16
C TRP A 352 17.77 3.47 -16.17
N GLY A 353 18.07 2.17 -16.18
CA GLY A 353 18.95 1.56 -15.19
C GLY A 353 20.36 2.14 -15.13
N LYS A 354 20.87 2.72 -16.23
CA LYS A 354 22.20 3.36 -16.26
C LYS A 354 22.22 4.71 -15.53
N ASP A 355 21.06 5.38 -15.49
CA ASP A 355 20.97 6.79 -15.05
C ASP A 355 20.24 6.94 -13.70
N VAL A 356 19.60 5.88 -13.20
CA VAL A 356 18.82 5.95 -11.95
C VAL A 356 19.73 5.96 -10.73
N ASP A 357 19.57 6.96 -9.87
CA ASP A 357 20.32 7.07 -8.60
C ASP A 357 19.48 6.72 -7.39
N VAL A 358 18.14 6.86 -7.47
CA VAL A 358 17.20 6.57 -6.38
C VAL A 358 15.96 5.91 -6.92
N MET A 359 15.53 4.85 -6.22
CA MET A 359 14.26 4.18 -6.46
C MET A 359 13.42 4.23 -5.18
N PHE A 360 12.14 4.56 -5.31
CA PHE A 360 11.16 4.53 -4.24
C PHE A 360 9.83 3.95 -4.73
N ALA A 361 8.94 3.62 -3.81
CA ALA A 361 7.74 2.87 -4.10
C ALA A 361 6.58 3.29 -3.20
N SER A 362 5.40 2.76 -3.48
CA SER A 362 4.18 3.01 -2.70
C SER A 362 4.17 2.28 -1.34
N HIS A 363 5.07 1.33 -1.15
CA HIS A 363 5.28 0.64 0.13
C HIS A 363 6.76 0.59 0.49
N HIS A 364 7.05 0.43 1.78
CA HIS A 364 8.39 0.31 2.35
C HIS A 364 9.25 1.57 2.14
N TRP A 365 10.56 1.40 2.05
CA TRP A 365 11.57 2.46 2.03
C TRP A 365 12.32 2.51 0.70
N PRO A 366 12.87 3.67 0.33
CA PRO A 366 13.61 3.83 -0.90
C PRO A 366 14.94 3.06 -0.92
N ARG A 367 15.54 3.00 -2.11
CA ARG A 367 16.89 2.49 -2.36
C ARG A 367 17.73 3.58 -3.01
N TRP A 368 18.94 3.78 -2.52
CA TRP A 368 19.84 4.84 -2.98
C TRP A 368 21.13 4.23 -3.53
N GLY A 369 21.64 4.85 -4.61
CA GLY A 369 22.80 4.42 -5.36
C GLY A 369 22.43 3.46 -6.48
N ASN A 370 23.02 3.69 -7.66
CA ASN A 370 22.69 2.95 -8.88
C ASN A 370 22.85 1.43 -8.70
N ASP A 371 23.99 0.98 -8.12
CA ASP A 371 24.23 -0.44 -7.88
C ASP A 371 23.17 -1.08 -7.01
N ARG A 372 22.76 -0.40 -5.94
CA ARG A 372 21.72 -0.89 -5.02
C ARG A 372 20.34 -0.95 -5.68
N VAL A 373 20.00 0.06 -6.46
CA VAL A 373 18.76 0.07 -7.25
C VAL A 373 18.74 -1.09 -8.24
N LEU A 374 19.83 -1.27 -8.98
CA LEU A 374 19.94 -2.37 -9.95
C LEU A 374 19.95 -3.76 -9.28
N GLU A 375 20.56 -3.91 -8.11
CA GLU A 375 20.53 -5.14 -7.32
C GLU A 375 19.08 -5.56 -7.03
N VAL A 376 18.26 -4.63 -6.51
CA VAL A 376 16.87 -4.90 -6.16
C VAL A 376 16.00 -5.13 -7.39
N LEU A 377 16.14 -4.31 -8.43
CA LEU A 377 15.42 -4.49 -9.69
C LEU A 377 15.71 -5.86 -10.34
N ARG A 378 16.97 -6.25 -10.42
CA ARG A 378 17.38 -7.56 -10.97
C ARG A 378 16.88 -8.71 -10.12
N GLY A 379 17.02 -8.62 -8.80
CA GLY A 379 16.58 -9.66 -7.88
C GLY A 379 15.08 -9.93 -8.01
N GLN A 380 14.23 -8.90 -7.99
CA GLN A 380 12.78 -9.10 -8.11
C GLN A 380 12.38 -9.52 -9.53
N ARG A 381 12.97 -8.94 -10.58
CA ARG A 381 12.78 -9.41 -11.97
C ARG A 381 13.04 -10.92 -12.09
N ASP A 382 14.17 -11.37 -11.61
CA ASP A 382 14.59 -12.76 -11.76
C ASP A 382 13.74 -13.70 -10.91
N THR A 383 13.28 -13.26 -9.74
CA THR A 383 12.36 -14.02 -8.89
C THR A 383 11.02 -14.24 -9.59
N TYR A 384 10.39 -13.22 -10.16
CA TYR A 384 9.13 -13.38 -10.91
C TYR A 384 9.30 -14.25 -12.15
N ALA A 385 10.40 -14.08 -12.90
CA ALA A 385 10.70 -14.94 -14.04
C ALA A 385 10.88 -16.41 -13.64
N ASN A 386 11.63 -16.66 -12.56
CA ASN A 386 11.85 -18.00 -12.03
C ASN A 386 10.55 -18.66 -11.57
N MET A 387 9.68 -17.95 -10.84
CA MET A 387 8.38 -18.45 -10.43
C MET A 387 7.54 -18.92 -11.62
N ASN A 388 7.43 -18.08 -12.67
CA ASN A 388 6.72 -18.46 -13.88
C ASN A 388 7.31 -19.70 -14.52
N ASN A 389 8.63 -19.72 -14.71
CA ASN A 389 9.30 -20.80 -15.42
C ASN A 389 9.25 -22.12 -14.65
N GLN A 390 9.44 -22.10 -13.32
CA GLN A 390 9.34 -23.31 -12.49
C GLN A 390 7.90 -23.84 -12.43
N THR A 391 6.91 -22.96 -12.34
CA THR A 391 5.50 -23.37 -12.39
C THR A 391 5.18 -24.09 -13.69
N LEU A 392 5.59 -23.54 -14.84
CA LEU A 392 5.39 -24.19 -16.14
C LEU A 392 6.17 -25.49 -16.26
N PHE A 393 7.41 -25.53 -15.77
CA PHE A 393 8.24 -26.73 -15.80
C PHE A 393 7.54 -27.89 -15.07
N TYR A 394 7.09 -27.66 -13.83
CA TYR A 394 6.41 -28.71 -13.05
C TYR A 394 5.03 -29.05 -13.61
N ALA A 395 4.26 -28.07 -14.08
CA ALA A 395 2.95 -28.31 -14.70
C ALA A 395 3.06 -29.21 -15.96
N ASN A 396 4.15 -29.09 -16.72
CA ASN A 396 4.38 -29.92 -17.89
C ASN A 396 4.85 -31.36 -17.57
N GLN A 397 5.19 -31.65 -16.32
CA GLN A 397 5.59 -33.00 -15.90
C GLN A 397 4.42 -33.82 -15.34
N GLY A 398 3.26 -33.23 -15.11
CA GLY A 398 2.06 -33.88 -14.57
C GLY A 398 1.91 -33.72 -13.07
#